data_e9ea4ead80d1be352e18f8a01a3ee305
#
_entry.id   e9ea4ead80d1be352e18f8a01a3ee305
#
_cell.length_a   1.000
_cell.length_b   1.000
_cell.length_c   1.000
_cell.angle_alpha   90.00
_cell.angle_beta   90.00
_cell.angle_gamma   90.00
#
_symmetry.space_group_name_H-M   'P 1'
#
loop_
_entity.id
_entity.type
_entity.pdbx_description
1 polymer ?
#
loop_
_entity_poly.entity_id
_entity_poly.type
_entity_poly.pdbx_seq_one_letter_code
_entity_poly.pdbx_strand_id
1 'polypeptide(L)'
;MTRKKWSFLFTVCLVIALIGCGQKNSQVDKNNNEELNKLGEIQVISREDGSGTRDTFASLAGFNKDGADGTDKTVNTATIADSMDSVIENVSKNPSAIGYVSAGTTGIEGVKTLEINGEAVSDSKGKYPLTRSFYLAYSGTLNDVEQDFMTYVQSAGQEIVSEHYETIAKNATFLSNQSEGTIRIEGSTSMATLMKEIADAYMKINTHATI
;
A
#
# COMPACT_ATOMS: atom_id res chain seq x y z
N MET A 1 -79.40 32.56 29.97
CA MET A 1 -80.41 32.49 28.90
C MET A 1 -79.73 32.46 27.55
N THR A 2 -80.17 31.56 26.70
CA THR A 2 -79.90 31.39 25.27
C THR A 2 -78.48 31.03 24.81
N ARG A 3 -78.41 29.80 24.48
CA ARG A 3 -77.34 29.04 23.80
C ARG A 3 -77.20 29.45 22.36
N LYS A 4 -76.00 29.60 21.89
CA LYS A 4 -75.71 29.53 20.44
C LYS A 4 -74.61 28.48 20.25
N LYS A 5 -75.01 27.34 19.68
CA LYS A 5 -74.14 26.26 19.21
C LYS A 5 -73.45 26.73 17.95
N TRP A 6 -72.14 26.68 17.94
CA TRP A 6 -71.36 26.82 16.71
C TRP A 6 -70.63 25.50 16.45
N SER A 7 -71.10 24.89 15.42
CA SER A 7 -70.56 23.67 14.88
C SER A 7 -69.33 24.06 14.07
N PHE A 8 -68.15 23.67 14.55
CA PHE A 8 -66.93 23.78 13.74
C PHE A 8 -66.71 22.44 13.09
N LEU A 9 -66.84 22.42 11.78
CA LEU A 9 -66.50 21.31 10.90
C LEU A 9 -64.97 21.26 10.78
N PHE A 10 -64.34 20.30 11.45
CA PHE A 10 -62.90 20.05 11.27
C PHE A 10 -62.70 19.17 10.04
N THR A 11 -62.28 19.80 8.94
CA THR A 11 -61.75 19.10 7.77
C THR A 11 -60.38 18.58 8.13
N VAL A 12 -60.26 17.28 8.35
CA VAL A 12 -58.97 16.59 8.52
C VAL A 12 -58.33 16.44 7.17
N CYS A 13 -57.36 17.29 6.83
CA CYS A 13 -56.46 17.08 5.73
C CYS A 13 -55.47 15.98 6.13
N LEU A 14 -55.68 14.79 5.62
CA LEU A 14 -54.74 13.67 5.69
C LEU A 14 -53.54 13.95 4.79
N VAL A 15 -52.47 14.52 5.35
CA VAL A 15 -51.18 14.65 4.66
C VAL A 15 -50.48 13.29 4.75
N ILE A 16 -50.54 12.52 3.66
CA ILE A 16 -49.73 11.33 3.47
C ILE A 16 -48.29 11.78 3.22
N ALA A 17 -47.48 11.83 4.25
CA ALA A 17 -46.02 11.94 4.09
C ALA A 17 -45.52 10.64 3.47
N LEU A 18 -45.30 10.64 2.17
CA LEU A 18 -44.49 9.64 1.48
C LEU A 18 -43.06 9.79 2.00
N ILE A 19 -42.69 8.92 2.96
CA ILE A 19 -41.30 8.70 3.31
C ILE A 19 -40.69 8.03 2.10
N GLY A 20 -40.15 8.82 1.19
CA GLY A 20 -39.26 8.33 0.14
C GLY A 20 -38.02 7.78 0.82
N CYS A 21 -37.87 6.44 0.84
CA CYS A 21 -36.56 5.82 0.99
C CYS A 21 -35.64 6.47 -0.03
N GLY A 22 -34.74 7.31 0.42
CA GLY A 22 -33.64 7.80 -0.37
C GLY A 22 -32.74 6.64 -0.74
N GLN A 23 -33.06 5.98 -1.84
CA GLN A 23 -32.16 5.16 -2.59
C GLN A 23 -31.03 6.12 -3.00
N LYS A 24 -29.86 5.99 -2.38
CA LYS A 24 -28.63 6.58 -2.91
C LYS A 24 -28.48 6.00 -4.31
N ASN A 25 -29.03 6.65 -5.29
CA ASN A 25 -28.60 6.49 -6.67
C ASN A 25 -27.14 6.91 -6.69
N SER A 26 -26.26 5.94 -6.65
CA SER A 26 -24.93 6.09 -7.22
C SER A 26 -25.18 6.37 -8.70
N GLN A 27 -25.32 7.63 -9.05
CA GLN A 27 -25.08 8.07 -10.42
C GLN A 27 -23.61 7.81 -10.65
N VAL A 28 -23.30 6.61 -11.11
CA VAL A 28 -22.05 6.35 -11.82
C VAL A 28 -22.13 7.30 -13.02
N ASP A 29 -21.29 8.32 -12.97
CA ASP A 29 -21.26 9.35 -13.99
C ASP A 29 -21.11 8.68 -15.35
N LYS A 30 -22.12 8.84 -16.22
CA LYS A 30 -22.09 8.28 -17.58
C LYS A 30 -20.90 8.82 -18.37
N ASN A 31 -20.40 10.02 -18.04
CA ASN A 31 -19.20 10.59 -18.63
C ASN A 31 -17.93 9.79 -18.30
N ASN A 32 -17.79 9.24 -17.07
CA ASN A 32 -16.65 8.41 -16.71
C ASN A 32 -16.59 7.11 -17.51
N ASN A 33 -17.75 6.53 -17.84
CA ASN A 33 -17.79 5.30 -18.65
C ASN A 33 -17.39 5.55 -20.11
N GLU A 34 -17.68 6.72 -20.69
CA GLU A 34 -17.25 7.05 -22.04
C GLU A 34 -15.75 7.31 -22.13
N GLU A 35 -15.16 7.90 -21.10
CA GLU A 35 -13.70 8.09 -21.02
C GLU A 35 -12.97 6.76 -20.81
N LEU A 36 -13.47 5.90 -19.92
CA LEU A 36 -12.92 4.56 -19.71
C LEU A 36 -12.99 3.70 -20.98
N ASN A 37 -14.09 3.77 -21.71
CA ASN A 37 -14.24 3.03 -22.98
C ASN A 37 -13.24 3.49 -24.07
N LYS A 38 -12.74 4.72 -24.01
CA LYS A 38 -11.71 5.21 -24.93
C LYS A 38 -10.33 4.65 -24.63
N LEU A 39 -10.09 4.17 -23.41
CA LEU A 39 -8.81 3.58 -23.00
C LEU A 39 -8.57 2.19 -23.62
N GLY A 40 -9.63 1.51 -24.07
CA GLY A 40 -9.54 0.15 -24.64
C GLY A 40 -9.32 -0.92 -23.56
N GLU A 41 -8.58 -1.96 -23.90
CA GLU A 41 -8.27 -3.05 -22.98
C GLU A 41 -7.27 -2.61 -21.92
N ILE A 42 -7.49 -3.06 -20.67
CA ILE A 42 -6.56 -2.84 -19.57
C ILE A 42 -5.27 -3.62 -19.82
N GLN A 43 -4.14 -2.92 -19.82
CA GLN A 43 -2.83 -3.55 -19.83
C GLN A 43 -2.32 -3.83 -18.43
N VAL A 44 -2.11 -5.09 -18.13
CA VAL A 44 -1.59 -5.53 -16.84
C VAL A 44 -0.07 -5.47 -16.86
N ILE A 45 0.52 -4.77 -15.90
CA ILE A 45 1.97 -4.75 -15.67
C ILE A 45 2.22 -5.55 -14.39
N SER A 46 2.95 -6.65 -14.52
CA SER A 46 3.29 -7.52 -13.40
C SER A 46 4.80 -7.55 -13.17
N ARG A 47 5.21 -8.04 -12.03
CA ARG A 47 6.61 -8.27 -11.71
C ARG A 47 7.05 -9.64 -12.24
N GLU A 48 8.35 -9.80 -12.34
CA GLU A 48 9.03 -11.03 -12.74
C GLU A 48 8.77 -12.20 -11.77
N ASP A 49 9.01 -13.43 -12.25
CA ASP A 49 8.97 -14.61 -11.40
C ASP A 49 10.05 -14.53 -10.31
N GLY A 50 9.71 -14.97 -9.10
CA GLY A 50 10.58 -14.85 -7.93
C GLY A 50 10.57 -13.47 -7.26
N SER A 51 9.79 -12.52 -7.77
CA SER A 51 9.57 -11.25 -7.09
C SER A 51 8.74 -11.43 -5.83
N GLY A 52 9.31 -11.14 -4.66
CA GLY A 52 8.56 -11.17 -3.41
C GLY A 52 7.38 -10.20 -3.35
N THR A 53 7.36 -9.15 -4.19
CA THR A 53 6.21 -8.26 -4.33
C THR A 53 5.11 -8.91 -5.13
N ARG A 54 5.44 -9.63 -6.22
CA ARG A 54 4.49 -10.41 -7.01
C ARG A 54 3.85 -11.51 -6.17
N ASP A 55 4.65 -12.32 -5.48
CA ASP A 55 4.18 -13.42 -4.63
C ASP A 55 3.22 -12.90 -3.55
N THR A 56 3.59 -11.79 -2.91
CA THR A 56 2.75 -11.19 -1.87
C THR A 56 1.46 -10.62 -2.45
N PHE A 57 1.53 -9.88 -3.57
CA PHE A 57 0.36 -9.32 -4.22
C PHE A 57 -0.59 -10.43 -4.67
N ALA A 58 -0.08 -11.45 -5.35
CA ALA A 58 -0.87 -12.61 -5.79
C ALA A 58 -1.56 -13.33 -4.62
N SER A 59 -0.85 -13.50 -3.51
CA SER A 59 -1.38 -14.11 -2.29
C SER A 59 -2.47 -13.24 -1.64
N LEU A 60 -2.22 -11.96 -1.41
CA LEU A 60 -3.16 -11.05 -0.74
C LEU A 60 -4.39 -10.76 -1.60
N ALA A 61 -4.23 -10.63 -2.91
CA ALA A 61 -5.32 -10.43 -3.86
C ALA A 61 -6.08 -11.72 -4.19
N GLY A 62 -5.61 -12.87 -3.74
CA GLY A 62 -6.26 -14.16 -3.90
C GLY A 62 -6.05 -14.82 -5.26
N PHE A 63 -5.03 -14.42 -6.01
CA PHE A 63 -4.66 -15.09 -7.27
C PHE A 63 -3.96 -16.42 -7.04
N ASN A 64 -3.46 -16.64 -5.85
CA ASN A 64 -2.69 -17.81 -5.43
C ASN A 64 -3.46 -18.64 -4.37
N LYS A 65 -4.78 -18.61 -4.41
CA LYS A 65 -5.66 -19.14 -3.34
C LYS A 65 -5.57 -20.64 -3.11
N ASP A 66 -5.18 -21.38 -4.11
CA ASP A 66 -5.21 -22.85 -4.05
C ASP A 66 -3.80 -23.42 -3.92
N GLY A 67 -3.01 -22.88 -3.04
CA GLY A 67 -1.65 -23.25 -2.64
C GLY A 67 -1.12 -24.69 -2.84
N ALA A 68 -1.87 -25.54 -3.55
CA ALA A 68 -1.49 -26.90 -3.83
C ALA A 68 -0.58 -27.05 -5.08
N ASP A 69 -0.62 -26.10 -6.00
CA ASP A 69 0.22 -26.13 -7.21
C ASP A 69 1.14 -24.91 -7.38
N GLY A 70 1.05 -23.93 -6.47
CA GLY A 70 1.93 -22.74 -6.49
C GLY A 70 1.79 -21.86 -7.75
N THR A 71 0.77 -22.08 -8.58
CA THR A 71 0.61 -21.34 -9.82
C THR A 71 -0.03 -19.99 -9.58
N ASP A 72 0.72 -18.95 -9.80
CA ASP A 72 0.24 -17.59 -9.92
C ASP A 72 -0.66 -17.45 -11.16
N LYS A 73 -1.87 -16.92 -10.94
CA LYS A 73 -2.89 -16.73 -12.00
C LYS A 73 -2.79 -15.36 -12.68
N THR A 74 -1.62 -14.73 -12.63
CA THR A 74 -1.36 -13.54 -13.45
C THR A 74 -1.60 -13.87 -14.93
N VAL A 75 -2.35 -13.02 -15.61
CA VAL A 75 -2.66 -13.22 -17.02
C VAL A 75 -1.37 -13.33 -17.85
N ASN A 76 -1.34 -14.25 -18.80
CA ASN A 76 -0.16 -14.50 -19.64
C ASN A 76 0.15 -13.36 -20.63
N THR A 77 -0.80 -12.42 -20.81
CA THR A 77 -0.63 -11.19 -21.59
C THR A 77 -0.01 -10.05 -20.80
N ALA A 78 0.26 -10.23 -19.50
CA ALA A 78 0.88 -9.19 -18.68
C ALA A 78 2.27 -8.84 -19.17
N THR A 79 2.57 -7.54 -19.22
CA THR A 79 3.94 -7.06 -19.40
C THR A 79 4.71 -7.31 -18.11
N ILE A 80 5.86 -7.95 -18.21
CA ILE A 80 6.70 -8.27 -17.06
C ILE A 80 7.73 -7.18 -16.86
N ALA A 81 7.74 -6.60 -15.68
CA ALA A 81 8.69 -5.59 -15.22
C ALA A 81 9.65 -6.19 -14.18
N ASP A 82 10.92 -5.88 -14.29
CA ASP A 82 12.01 -6.43 -13.46
C ASP A 82 12.29 -5.61 -12.18
N SER A 83 11.62 -4.45 -12.04
CA SER A 83 11.79 -3.54 -10.91
C SER A 83 10.53 -2.74 -10.61
N MET A 84 10.48 -2.07 -9.46
CA MET A 84 9.40 -1.13 -9.12
C MET A 84 9.37 0.05 -10.08
N ASP A 85 10.56 0.59 -10.40
CA ASP A 85 10.72 1.72 -11.32
C ASP A 85 10.22 1.36 -12.72
N SER A 86 10.51 0.13 -13.18
CA SER A 86 10.01 -0.38 -14.47
C SER A 86 8.48 -0.51 -14.48
N VAL A 87 7.85 -0.90 -13.35
CA VAL A 87 6.38 -0.89 -13.24
C VAL A 87 5.84 0.53 -13.38
N ILE A 88 6.39 1.49 -12.63
CA ILE A 88 5.96 2.90 -12.65
C ILE A 88 6.13 3.48 -14.05
N GLU A 89 7.28 3.26 -14.67
CA GLU A 89 7.57 3.73 -16.03
C GLU A 89 6.54 3.20 -17.06
N ASN A 90 6.24 1.91 -17.02
CA ASN A 90 5.25 1.31 -17.92
C ASN A 90 3.85 1.88 -17.70
N VAL A 91 3.43 2.03 -16.43
CA VAL A 91 2.11 2.58 -16.11
C VAL A 91 2.02 4.06 -16.48
N SER A 92 3.05 4.87 -16.22
CA SER A 92 3.05 6.31 -16.53
C SER A 92 2.96 6.62 -18.02
N LYS A 93 3.48 5.72 -18.86
CA LYS A 93 3.47 5.87 -20.32
C LYS A 93 2.19 5.37 -20.99
N ASN A 94 1.36 4.64 -20.28
CA ASN A 94 0.17 4.03 -20.83
C ASN A 94 -1.07 4.26 -19.97
N PRO A 95 -2.00 5.13 -20.41
CA PRO A 95 -3.22 5.43 -19.64
C PRO A 95 -4.12 4.23 -19.38
N SER A 96 -3.99 3.14 -20.14
CA SER A 96 -4.74 1.89 -19.95
C SER A 96 -4.02 0.91 -19.04
N ALA A 97 -2.80 1.22 -18.58
CA ALA A 97 -2.04 0.28 -17.78
C ALA A 97 -2.41 0.33 -16.29
N ILE A 98 -2.36 -0.83 -15.66
CA ILE A 98 -2.45 -1.01 -14.22
C ILE A 98 -1.31 -1.91 -13.76
N GLY A 99 -0.68 -1.55 -12.64
CA GLY A 99 0.40 -2.32 -12.03
C GLY A 99 0.36 -2.24 -10.52
N TYR A 100 1.30 -2.87 -9.86
CA TYR A 100 1.43 -2.82 -8.41
C TYR A 100 2.90 -2.62 -8.00
N VAL A 101 3.09 -1.85 -6.95
CA VAL A 101 4.39 -1.54 -6.35
C VAL A 101 4.29 -1.58 -4.83
N SER A 102 5.42 -1.57 -4.12
CA SER A 102 5.43 -1.38 -2.68
C SER A 102 5.05 0.05 -2.31
N ALA A 103 4.30 0.25 -1.23
CA ALA A 103 3.83 1.57 -0.80
C ALA A 103 4.98 2.56 -0.51
N GLY A 104 6.13 2.06 -0.06
CA GLY A 104 7.33 2.87 0.16
C GLY A 104 8.15 3.17 -1.09
N THR A 105 7.64 2.85 -2.29
CA THR A 105 8.32 3.20 -3.53
C THR A 105 8.21 4.71 -3.74
N THR A 106 9.34 5.39 -3.90
CA THR A 106 9.41 6.82 -4.17
C THR A 106 9.36 7.12 -5.68
N GLY A 107 9.13 8.39 -6.04
CA GLY A 107 9.19 8.82 -7.44
C GLY A 107 8.01 8.36 -8.30
N ILE A 108 6.83 8.16 -7.70
CA ILE A 108 5.61 7.76 -8.42
C ILE A 108 4.92 8.94 -9.13
N GLU A 109 5.70 9.79 -9.77
CA GLU A 109 5.16 10.86 -10.60
C GLU A 109 4.49 10.30 -11.87
N GLY A 110 3.40 10.93 -12.28
CA GLY A 110 2.67 10.55 -13.50
C GLY A 110 1.78 9.32 -13.39
N VAL A 111 1.64 8.72 -12.18
CA VAL A 111 0.70 7.63 -11.92
C VAL A 111 -0.23 7.97 -10.76
N LYS A 112 -1.39 7.31 -10.74
CA LYS A 112 -2.37 7.45 -9.66
C LYS A 112 -2.46 6.15 -8.85
N THR A 113 -2.32 6.27 -7.54
CA THR A 113 -2.59 5.16 -6.62
C THR A 113 -4.09 4.94 -6.50
N LEU A 114 -4.51 3.68 -6.57
CA LEU A 114 -5.91 3.28 -6.44
C LEU A 114 -6.25 2.93 -5.00
N GLU A 115 -7.44 3.30 -4.58
CA GLU A 115 -8.04 2.81 -3.35
C GLU A 115 -8.49 1.36 -3.52
N ILE A 116 -8.40 0.57 -2.46
CA ILE A 116 -8.92 -0.79 -2.41
C ILE A 116 -10.00 -0.87 -1.33
N ASN A 117 -11.21 -1.22 -1.72
CA ASN A 117 -12.39 -1.22 -0.85
C ASN A 117 -12.68 0.16 -0.20
N GLY A 118 -12.31 1.25 -0.86
CA GLY A 118 -12.47 2.60 -0.34
C GLY A 118 -11.40 3.03 0.65
N GLU A 119 -10.34 2.23 0.83
CA GLU A 119 -9.20 2.55 1.69
C GLU A 119 -8.01 2.99 0.82
N ALA A 120 -7.51 4.21 1.05
CA ALA A 120 -6.29 4.71 0.44
C ALA A 120 -5.06 4.25 1.24
N VAL A 121 -3.93 4.05 0.57
CA VAL A 121 -2.67 3.65 1.23
C VAL A 121 -2.25 4.67 2.30
N SER A 122 -2.36 5.98 1.99
CA SER A 122 -1.94 7.08 2.88
C SER A 122 -2.75 7.19 4.17
N ASP A 123 -4.02 6.79 4.14
CA ASP A 123 -4.97 7.07 5.24
C ASP A 123 -5.37 5.83 6.02
N SER A 124 -4.88 4.68 5.60
CA SER A 124 -5.41 3.39 6.05
C SER A 124 -5.01 2.99 7.47
N LYS A 125 -3.94 3.54 8.05
CA LYS A 125 -3.45 3.21 9.40
C LYS A 125 -3.58 1.70 9.71
N GLY A 126 -3.01 0.86 8.88
CA GLY A 126 -3.07 -0.60 8.99
C GLY A 126 -4.37 -1.26 8.50
N LYS A 127 -5.29 -0.52 7.88
CA LYS A 127 -6.53 -1.07 7.34
C LYS A 127 -6.47 -1.39 5.84
N TYR A 128 -5.43 -0.93 5.15
CA TYR A 128 -5.27 -1.22 3.74
C TYR A 128 -5.18 -2.73 3.50
N PRO A 129 -6.03 -3.32 2.66
CA PRO A 129 -6.16 -4.78 2.59
C PRO A 129 -4.91 -5.51 2.11
N LEU A 130 -4.05 -4.83 1.32
CA LEU A 130 -2.83 -5.41 0.77
C LEU A 130 -1.60 -5.01 1.61
N THR A 131 -1.63 -5.30 2.89
CA THR A 131 -0.54 -4.98 3.83
C THR A 131 0.29 -6.22 4.14
N ARG A 132 1.62 -6.07 4.21
CA ARG A 132 2.56 -7.10 4.65
C ARG A 132 3.63 -6.53 5.56
N SER A 133 4.20 -7.38 6.40
CA SER A 133 5.41 -7.05 7.17
C SER A 133 6.67 -7.33 6.36
N PHE A 134 7.70 -6.51 6.60
CA PHE A 134 9.06 -6.79 6.15
C PHE A 134 9.87 -7.34 7.30
N TYR A 135 10.80 -8.23 6.97
CA TYR A 135 11.66 -8.92 7.94
C TYR A 135 13.12 -8.84 7.52
N LEU A 136 13.99 -8.60 8.48
CA LEU A 136 15.42 -8.90 8.34
C LEU A 136 15.68 -10.28 8.92
N ALA A 137 16.32 -11.13 8.15
CA ALA A 137 16.71 -12.47 8.59
C ALA A 137 18.24 -12.61 8.51
N TYR A 138 18.80 -13.38 9.40
CA TYR A 138 20.22 -13.71 9.41
C TYR A 138 20.43 -15.18 9.73
N SER A 139 21.59 -15.72 9.39
CA SER A 139 21.97 -17.10 9.67
C SER A 139 23.17 -17.14 10.61
N GLY A 140 23.12 -18.04 11.58
CA GLY A 140 24.18 -18.16 12.57
C GLY A 140 24.16 -17.12 13.67
N THR A 141 25.34 -16.72 14.15
CA THR A 141 25.51 -15.72 15.19
C THR A 141 26.00 -14.42 14.56
N LEU A 142 25.34 -13.32 14.86
CA LEU A 142 25.77 -11.99 14.44
C LEU A 142 27.10 -11.64 15.12
N ASN A 143 28.00 -11.03 14.36
CA ASN A 143 29.18 -10.40 14.92
C ASN A 143 28.86 -9.02 15.51
N ASP A 144 29.84 -8.34 16.11
CA ASP A 144 29.61 -7.11 16.86
C ASP A 144 29.05 -5.98 15.98
N VAL A 145 29.54 -5.80 14.74
CA VAL A 145 29.03 -4.76 13.82
C VAL A 145 27.64 -5.09 13.30
N GLU A 146 27.35 -6.36 13.03
CA GLU A 146 26.01 -6.80 12.63
C GLU A 146 24.99 -6.62 13.76
N GLN A 147 25.38 -6.93 15.00
CA GLN A 147 24.53 -6.74 16.17
C GLN A 147 24.27 -5.24 16.43
N ASP A 148 25.29 -4.40 16.26
CA ASP A 148 25.15 -2.93 16.38
C ASP A 148 24.19 -2.39 15.33
N PHE A 149 24.34 -2.83 14.07
CA PHE A 149 23.43 -2.46 12.99
C PHE A 149 21.98 -2.90 13.27
N MET A 150 21.76 -4.14 13.70
CA MET A 150 20.44 -4.63 14.06
C MET A 150 19.80 -3.83 15.20
N THR A 151 20.62 -3.41 16.19
CA THR A 151 20.16 -2.53 17.27
C THR A 151 19.76 -1.15 16.74
N TYR A 152 20.54 -0.59 15.80
CA TYR A 152 20.20 0.66 15.13
C TYR A 152 18.88 0.55 14.38
N VAL A 153 18.70 -0.48 13.57
CA VAL A 153 17.45 -0.70 12.81
C VAL A 153 16.23 -0.76 13.72
N GLN A 154 16.35 -1.42 14.88
CA GLN A 154 15.25 -1.60 15.85
C GLN A 154 15.02 -0.38 16.74
N SER A 155 15.85 0.64 16.65
CA SER A 155 15.78 1.85 17.47
C SER A 155 15.74 3.12 16.62
N ALA A 156 16.84 3.86 16.51
CA ALA A 156 16.90 5.14 15.78
C ALA A 156 16.59 4.99 14.27
N GLY A 157 16.89 3.85 13.67
CA GLY A 157 16.54 3.56 12.28
C GLY A 157 15.03 3.53 12.01
N GLN A 158 14.19 3.41 13.05
CA GLN A 158 12.74 3.45 12.92
C GLN A 158 12.22 4.85 12.52
N GLU A 159 12.99 5.90 12.70
CA GLU A 159 12.67 7.23 12.17
C GLU A 159 12.60 7.19 10.64
N ILE A 160 13.62 6.61 9.99
CA ILE A 160 13.65 6.44 8.53
C ILE A 160 12.52 5.52 8.06
N VAL A 161 12.26 4.43 8.79
CA VAL A 161 11.12 3.56 8.48
C VAL A 161 9.80 4.34 8.48
N SER A 162 9.61 5.24 9.44
CA SER A 162 8.36 6.01 9.59
C SER A 162 8.07 6.99 8.44
N GLU A 163 9.07 7.33 7.64
CA GLU A 163 8.90 8.19 6.47
C GLU A 163 8.20 7.48 5.30
N HIS A 164 8.28 6.15 5.25
CA HIS A 164 7.79 5.35 4.12
C HIS A 164 6.83 4.24 4.51
N TYR A 165 6.85 3.78 5.76
CA TYR A 165 6.14 2.60 6.24
C TYR A 165 5.60 2.77 7.66
N GLU A 166 4.72 1.87 8.07
CA GLU A 166 4.34 1.76 9.48
C GLU A 166 5.47 1.12 10.30
N THR A 167 5.80 1.74 11.42
CA THR A 167 6.84 1.24 12.33
C THR A 167 6.28 0.19 13.27
N ILE A 168 7.08 -0.84 13.57
CA ILE A 168 6.76 -1.87 14.55
C ILE A 168 7.39 -1.59 15.92
N ALA A 169 8.32 -0.66 15.98
CA ALA A 169 9.02 -0.28 17.20
C ALA A 169 9.01 1.26 17.36
N LYS A 170 9.16 1.71 18.59
CA LYS A 170 9.30 3.14 18.86
C LYS A 170 10.71 3.58 18.50
N ASN A 171 10.80 4.75 17.87
CA ASN A 171 12.08 5.43 17.71
C ASN A 171 12.72 5.64 19.10
N ALA A 172 13.96 5.21 19.26
CA ALA A 172 14.72 5.31 20.50
C ALA A 172 16.13 5.77 20.22
N THR A 173 16.75 6.39 21.21
CA THR A 173 18.15 6.82 21.11
C THR A 173 19.04 5.60 20.86
N PHE A 174 19.94 5.74 19.90
CA PHE A 174 20.96 4.74 19.58
C PHE A 174 22.35 5.29 19.85
N LEU A 175 23.19 4.46 20.44
CA LEU A 175 24.61 4.71 20.63
C LEU A 175 25.37 3.53 20.05
N SER A 176 26.09 3.76 18.96
CA SER A 176 26.90 2.72 18.33
C SER A 176 28.08 2.29 19.22
N ASN A 177 28.38 1.01 19.18
CA ASN A 177 29.58 0.44 19.81
C ASN A 177 30.85 0.68 18.98
N GLN A 178 30.73 1.29 17.78
CA GLN A 178 31.82 1.61 16.84
C GLN A 178 32.61 0.37 16.37
N SER A 179 31.99 -0.80 16.36
CA SER A 179 32.64 -2.02 15.86
C SER A 179 32.96 -1.89 14.38
N GLU A 180 34.14 -2.37 13.99
CA GLU A 180 34.62 -2.40 12.61
C GLU A 180 34.13 -3.65 11.89
N GLY A 181 33.75 -3.51 10.62
CA GLY A 181 33.40 -4.65 9.77
C GLY A 181 32.57 -4.30 8.55
N THR A 182 32.32 -5.35 7.77
CA THR A 182 31.48 -5.26 6.57
C THR A 182 30.21 -6.10 6.77
N ILE A 183 29.07 -5.50 6.50
CA ILE A 183 27.76 -6.15 6.51
C ILE A 183 27.30 -6.28 5.06
N ARG A 184 26.83 -7.45 4.68
CA ARG A 184 26.23 -7.68 3.38
C ARG A 184 24.75 -7.94 3.53
N ILE A 185 23.92 -7.11 2.86
CA ILE A 185 22.47 -7.23 2.89
C ILE A 185 21.97 -7.54 1.48
N GLU A 186 21.19 -8.59 1.37
CA GLU A 186 20.55 -9.01 0.14
C GLU A 186 19.04 -9.17 0.38
N GLY A 187 18.23 -8.92 -0.62
CA GLY A 187 16.79 -9.11 -0.46
C GLY A 187 15.94 -8.58 -1.60
N SER A 188 14.67 -8.40 -1.32
CA SER A 188 13.69 -7.93 -2.28
C SER A 188 13.94 -6.48 -2.68
N THR A 189 13.80 -6.17 -3.98
CA THR A 189 13.87 -4.80 -4.51
C THR A 189 12.85 -3.86 -3.87
N SER A 190 11.75 -4.38 -3.31
CA SER A 190 10.77 -3.57 -2.58
C SER A 190 11.30 -2.92 -1.30
N MET A 191 12.45 -3.38 -0.79
CA MET A 191 13.12 -2.80 0.38
C MET A 191 14.41 -2.05 0.01
N ALA A 192 14.82 -2.03 -1.25
CA ALA A 192 16.14 -1.54 -1.64
C ALA A 192 16.38 -0.08 -1.22
N THR A 193 15.42 0.81 -1.49
CA THR A 193 15.52 2.23 -1.11
C THR A 193 15.60 2.38 0.40
N LEU A 194 14.67 1.77 1.16
CA LEU A 194 14.67 1.83 2.62
C LEU A 194 15.97 1.31 3.22
N MET A 195 16.43 0.15 2.76
CA MET A 195 17.66 -0.44 3.29
C MET A 195 18.90 0.40 2.99
N LYS A 196 18.94 1.03 1.80
CA LYS A 196 20.01 1.97 1.46
C LYS A 196 20.01 3.18 2.39
N GLU A 197 18.86 3.81 2.64
CA GLU A 197 18.73 4.96 3.53
C GLU A 197 19.14 4.63 4.97
N ILE A 198 18.71 3.48 5.48
CA ILE A 198 19.09 2.97 6.79
C ILE A 198 20.59 2.70 6.87
N ALA A 199 21.17 2.04 5.87
CA ALA A 199 22.60 1.76 5.81
C ALA A 199 23.44 3.02 5.74
N ASP A 200 23.07 3.98 4.87
CA ASP A 200 23.74 5.26 4.73
C ASP A 200 23.72 6.08 6.04
N ALA A 201 22.58 6.05 6.74
CA ALA A 201 22.44 6.75 8.02
C ALA A 201 23.24 6.07 9.13
N TYR A 202 23.24 4.74 9.19
CA TYR A 202 24.05 4.01 10.15
C TYR A 202 25.56 4.25 9.94
N MET A 203 26.06 4.20 8.70
CA MET A 203 27.48 4.43 8.38
C MET A 203 27.94 5.87 8.71
N LYS A 204 27.02 6.84 8.83
CA LYS A 204 27.36 8.18 9.36
C LYS A 204 27.58 8.17 10.87
N ILE A 205 26.94 7.23 11.60
CA ILE A 205 27.07 7.07 13.05
C ILE A 205 28.25 6.17 13.37
N ASN A 206 28.36 5.03 12.70
CA ASN A 206 29.48 4.11 12.79
C ASN A 206 30.36 4.20 11.53
N THR A 207 31.39 5.02 11.59
CA THR A 207 32.29 5.27 10.45
C THR A 207 33.29 4.13 10.19
N HIS A 208 33.33 3.11 11.03
CA HIS A 208 34.15 1.91 10.87
C HIS A 208 33.39 0.76 10.18
N ALA A 209 32.09 0.93 9.98
CA ALA A 209 31.26 -0.05 9.27
C ALA A 209 31.19 0.25 7.77
N THR A 210 31.06 -0.82 6.98
CA THR A 210 30.73 -0.78 5.54
C THR A 210 29.51 -1.67 5.29
N ILE A 211 28.51 -1.19 4.57
CA ILE A 211 27.30 -1.94 4.23
C ILE A 211 27.07 -1.89 2.74
#